data_b32ffd131b3ac93156364da327e7071f
#
_entry.id   b32ffd131b3ac93156364da327e7071f
#
_cell.length_a   1.000
_cell.length_b   1.000
_cell.length_c   1.000
_cell.angle_alpha   90.00
_cell.angle_beta   90.00
_cell.angle_gamma   90.00
#
_symmetry.space_group_name_H-M   'P 1'
#
loop_
_entity.id
_entity.type
_entity.pdbx_description
1 polymer ?
#
loop_
_entity_poly.entity_id
_entity_poly.type
_entity_poly.pdbx_seq_one_letter_code
_entity_poly.pdbx_strand_id
1 'polypeptide(L)'
;CVKSVHTVYSIKILIVTGGVMFVISILFFSCTVISFAQSYEKFEHIESINPLCYVAQRATGDIEIDGKLDEPSWQRAEWTSLFVDIEGDIRPKPRLKTRTKMIWDDHYFYIAADLEEPHLWASIRDRDAVIYRDNDFEVFIDPDGDTHLYYEFEINAFGTEWDLLLPRTYRDGGLFINAWNIEDLKTAVKVWGTINDPSDFDEGWSLEIAFHWKVLQQ
;
A
#
# COMPACT_ATOMS: atom_id res chain seq x y z
N CYS A 1 1.45 -18.96 -16.52
CA CYS A 1 0.40 -18.23 -15.82
C CYS A 1 0.91 -17.91 -14.42
N VAL A 2 1.56 -16.79 -14.23
CA VAL A 2 2.03 -16.33 -12.91
C VAL A 2 0.83 -15.64 -12.28
N LYS A 3 0.31 -16.18 -11.19
CA LYS A 3 -0.69 -15.48 -10.39
C LYS A 3 0.03 -14.34 -9.67
N SER A 4 -0.46 -13.12 -9.86
CA SER A 4 -0.01 -11.95 -9.13
C SER A 4 -0.10 -12.23 -7.63
N VAL A 5 0.95 -11.88 -6.92
CA VAL A 5 1.00 -12.01 -5.45
C VAL A 5 0.59 -10.67 -4.89
N HIS A 6 -0.65 -10.57 -4.46
CA HIS A 6 -1.17 -9.37 -3.82
C HIS A 6 -0.90 -9.46 -2.33
N THR A 7 -0.05 -8.60 -1.82
CA THR A 7 0.09 -8.41 -0.38
C THR A 7 -0.54 -7.08 -0.01
N VAL A 8 -1.70 -7.14 0.64
CA VAL A 8 -2.40 -5.94 1.12
C VAL A 8 -1.93 -5.63 2.53
N TYR A 9 -1.27 -4.50 2.71
CA TYR A 9 -1.02 -3.91 4.03
C TYR A 9 -2.06 -2.82 4.29
N SER A 10 -2.88 -3.00 5.31
CA SER A 10 -3.68 -1.89 5.83
C SER A 10 -2.75 -0.99 6.64
N ILE A 11 -2.39 0.16 6.09
CA ILE A 11 -1.52 1.13 6.75
C ILE A 11 -2.41 2.06 7.58
N LYS A 12 -2.40 1.88 8.92
CA LYS A 12 -2.93 2.91 9.81
C LYS A 12 -1.82 3.92 10.08
N ILE A 13 -1.96 5.12 9.53
CA ILE A 13 -1.01 6.21 9.77
C ILE A 13 -1.29 6.80 11.15
N LEU A 14 -0.43 6.52 12.12
CA LEU A 14 -0.46 7.16 13.43
C LEU A 14 0.47 8.37 13.40
N ILE A 15 -0.11 9.57 13.23
CA ILE A 15 0.64 10.82 13.36
C ILE A 15 0.67 11.19 14.84
N VAL A 16 1.83 11.07 15.47
CA VAL A 16 2.05 11.59 16.82
C VAL A 16 2.45 13.04 16.73
N THR A 17 1.48 13.95 16.82
CA THR A 17 1.74 15.35 17.13
C THR A 17 1.74 15.52 18.64
N GLY A 18 2.76 16.22 19.18
CA GLY A 18 2.97 16.37 20.61
C GLY A 18 1.78 16.92 21.38
N GLY A 19 1.35 16.14 22.35
CA GLY A 19 0.70 16.52 23.61
C GLY A 19 -0.68 17.14 23.52
N VAL A 20 -1.71 16.33 23.71
CA VAL A 20 -2.71 16.44 24.79
C VAL A 20 -3.60 15.19 24.77
N MET A 21 -3.61 14.46 25.87
CA MET A 21 -4.44 13.27 26.07
C MET A 21 -5.82 13.72 26.60
N PHE A 22 -6.89 13.59 25.82
CA PHE A 22 -8.26 13.72 26.34
C PHE A 22 -8.81 12.32 26.63
N VAL A 23 -9.09 12.06 27.91
CA VAL A 23 -9.84 10.88 28.35
C VAL A 23 -11.31 11.27 28.41
N ILE A 24 -12.14 10.68 27.55
CA ILE A 24 -13.59 10.82 27.64
C ILE A 24 -14.13 9.55 28.30
N SER A 25 -14.68 9.70 29.53
CA SER A 25 -15.44 8.66 30.21
C SER A 25 -16.87 8.63 29.67
N ILE A 26 -17.28 7.50 29.15
CA ILE A 26 -18.69 7.26 28.77
C ILE A 26 -19.33 6.37 29.82
N LEU A 27 -20.39 6.90 30.45
CA LEU A 27 -21.26 6.21 31.40
C LEU A 27 -22.16 5.20 30.68
N PHE A 28 -22.15 3.97 31.13
CA PHE A 28 -23.04 2.90 30.65
C PHE A 28 -24.48 3.12 31.11
N PHE A 29 -25.39 3.11 30.15
CA PHE A 29 -26.83 2.90 30.42
C PHE A 29 -27.16 1.44 30.07
N SER A 30 -27.51 0.68 31.09
CA SER A 30 -27.94 -0.71 30.97
C SER A 30 -29.34 -0.79 30.39
N CYS A 31 -29.49 -1.38 29.21
CA CYS A 31 -30.77 -1.84 28.71
C CYS A 31 -30.64 -3.34 28.35
N THR A 32 -31.29 -4.15 29.14
CA THR A 32 -31.41 -5.61 28.96
C THR A 32 -32.30 -5.89 27.76
N VAL A 33 -31.74 -6.48 26.70
CA VAL A 33 -32.48 -7.21 25.66
C VAL A 33 -31.86 -8.59 25.50
N ILE A 34 -32.68 -9.58 25.80
CA ILE A 34 -32.40 -11.02 25.70
C ILE A 34 -32.53 -11.45 24.23
N SER A 35 -31.65 -12.37 23.82
CA SER A 35 -31.66 -13.19 22.62
C SER A 35 -30.99 -12.65 21.37
N PHE A 36 -29.78 -13.13 21.16
CA PHE A 36 -29.32 -13.91 19.99
C PHE A 36 -27.84 -14.28 20.19
N ALA A 37 -27.62 -15.24 21.05
CA ALA A 37 -26.28 -15.78 21.32
C ALA A 37 -25.97 -16.93 20.35
N GLN A 38 -25.71 -16.64 19.07
CA GLN A 38 -25.23 -17.65 18.12
C GLN A 38 -24.26 -17.14 17.05
N SER A 39 -23.70 -15.96 17.19
CA SER A 39 -22.72 -15.46 16.21
C SER A 39 -21.45 -14.84 16.82
N TYR A 40 -21.25 -14.92 18.12
CA TYR A 40 -20.11 -14.26 18.80
C TYR A 40 -18.79 -15.05 18.76
N GLU A 41 -18.81 -16.36 18.56
CA GLU A 41 -17.58 -17.17 18.51
C GLU A 41 -16.67 -16.84 17.32
N LYS A 42 -17.17 -16.14 16.30
CA LYS A 42 -16.41 -15.77 15.11
C LYS A 42 -15.61 -14.47 15.28
N PHE A 43 -15.86 -13.69 16.31
CA PHE A 43 -15.24 -12.38 16.55
C PHE A 43 -14.14 -12.38 17.61
N GLU A 44 -14.02 -13.41 18.45
CA GLU A 44 -12.94 -13.51 19.44
C GLU A 44 -11.54 -13.60 18.80
N HIS A 45 -11.48 -13.98 17.52
CA HIS A 45 -10.22 -14.04 16.80
C HIS A 45 -9.76 -12.67 16.26
N ILE A 46 -10.64 -11.68 16.12
CA ILE A 46 -10.31 -10.36 15.55
C ILE A 46 -9.55 -9.50 16.56
N GLU A 47 -9.82 -9.62 17.85
CA GLU A 47 -9.08 -8.90 18.91
C GLU A 47 -7.62 -9.33 19.04
N SER A 48 -7.26 -10.50 18.51
CA SER A 48 -5.88 -11.00 18.50
C SER A 48 -5.08 -10.63 17.25
N ILE A 49 -5.72 -10.06 16.23
CA ILE A 49 -5.06 -9.63 14.98
C ILE A 49 -4.51 -8.23 15.19
N ASN A 50 -3.22 -8.13 15.49
CA ASN A 50 -2.52 -6.87 15.44
C ASN A 50 -2.08 -6.62 14.00
N PRO A 51 -2.60 -5.59 13.32
CA PRO A 51 -2.11 -5.24 11.99
C PRO A 51 -0.62 -4.87 12.07
N LEU A 52 0.12 -5.21 11.02
CA LEU A 52 1.51 -4.79 10.90
C LEU A 52 1.57 -3.26 10.93
N CYS A 53 2.48 -2.73 11.72
CA CYS A 53 2.71 -1.29 11.83
C CYS A 53 4.08 -0.93 11.26
N TYR A 54 4.14 0.20 10.58
CA TYR A 54 5.38 0.79 10.11
C TYR A 54 5.50 2.22 10.67
N VAL A 55 6.69 2.57 11.17
CA VAL A 55 6.97 3.92 11.65
C VAL A 55 7.68 4.69 10.55
N ALA A 56 6.92 5.47 9.79
CA ALA A 56 7.47 6.34 8.77
C ALA A 56 8.23 7.51 9.43
N GLN A 57 9.50 7.67 9.09
CA GLN A 57 10.34 8.76 9.58
C GLN A 57 10.20 9.99 8.70
N ARG A 58 10.45 11.17 9.29
CA ARG A 58 10.52 12.40 8.51
C ARG A 58 11.76 12.39 7.62
N ALA A 59 11.59 12.79 6.36
CA ALA A 59 12.68 13.01 5.43
C ALA A 59 13.63 14.12 5.95
N THR A 60 14.91 13.98 5.68
CA THR A 60 15.96 14.90 6.18
C THR A 60 16.50 15.82 5.12
N GLY A 61 15.95 15.77 3.94
CA GLY A 61 16.27 16.58 2.78
C GLY A 61 15.24 16.33 1.69
N ASP A 62 15.41 16.99 0.58
CA ASP A 62 14.55 16.84 -0.59
C ASP A 62 14.63 15.39 -1.11
N ILE A 63 13.50 14.90 -1.63
CA ILE A 63 13.39 13.61 -2.29
C ILE A 63 13.17 13.87 -3.77
N GLU A 64 14.06 13.37 -4.61
CA GLU A 64 13.92 13.37 -6.06
C GLU A 64 13.18 12.09 -6.46
N ILE A 65 12.04 12.22 -7.10
CA ILE A 65 11.27 11.05 -7.54
C ILE A 65 11.84 10.59 -8.87
N ASP A 66 12.84 9.71 -8.82
CA ASP A 66 13.56 9.18 -10.01
C ASP A 66 13.61 7.64 -10.05
N GLY A 67 13.00 6.98 -9.07
CA GLY A 67 12.92 5.54 -8.94
C GLY A 67 14.16 4.90 -8.29
N LYS A 68 15.17 5.70 -7.93
CA LYS A 68 16.32 5.24 -7.16
C LYS A 68 16.09 5.53 -5.67
N LEU A 69 16.63 4.69 -4.83
CA LEU A 69 16.44 4.79 -3.38
C LEU A 69 17.78 5.18 -2.72
N ASP A 70 18.47 6.15 -3.31
CA ASP A 70 19.84 6.51 -2.92
C ASP A 70 19.93 7.79 -2.06
N GLU A 71 18.83 8.53 -1.84
CA GLU A 71 18.83 9.66 -0.94
C GLU A 71 19.11 9.25 0.51
N PRO A 72 19.76 10.15 1.29
CA PRO A 72 20.06 9.87 2.69
C PRO A 72 18.84 9.53 3.54
N SER A 73 17.67 10.02 3.18
CA SER A 73 16.40 9.72 3.85
C SER A 73 16.00 8.27 3.66
N TRP A 74 16.09 7.76 2.44
CA TRP A 74 15.84 6.34 2.13
C TRP A 74 16.87 5.41 2.77
N GLN A 75 18.12 5.82 2.83
CA GLN A 75 19.18 5.01 3.46
C GLN A 75 18.96 4.82 4.97
N ARG A 76 18.27 5.75 5.64
CA ARG A 76 17.96 5.68 7.08
C ARG A 76 16.63 5.02 7.38
N ALA A 77 15.70 5.04 6.44
CA ALA A 77 14.41 4.40 6.62
C ALA A 77 14.57 2.87 6.67
N GLU A 78 13.89 2.25 7.62
CA GLU A 78 13.90 0.80 7.75
C GLU A 78 13.04 0.16 6.66
N TRP A 79 13.48 -1.00 6.17
CA TRP A 79 12.64 -1.81 5.30
C TRP A 79 11.51 -2.47 6.09
N THR A 80 10.35 -2.65 5.46
CA THR A 80 9.36 -3.60 5.96
C THR A 80 9.95 -5.01 5.96
N SER A 81 9.28 -5.96 6.64
CA SER A 81 9.49 -7.38 6.33
C SER A 81 9.19 -7.65 4.85
N LEU A 82 9.75 -8.73 4.32
CA LEU A 82 9.40 -9.16 2.96
C LEU A 82 7.91 -9.43 2.86
N PHE A 83 7.36 -9.11 1.71
CA PHE A 83 5.97 -9.37 1.40
C PHE A 83 5.66 -10.87 1.48
N VAL A 84 4.47 -11.19 1.91
CA VAL A 84 3.95 -12.55 2.01
C VAL A 84 2.64 -12.65 1.23
N ASP A 85 2.15 -13.86 0.99
CA ASP A 85 0.86 -14.04 0.37
C ASP A 85 -0.25 -13.40 1.21
N ILE A 86 -1.28 -12.81 0.57
CA ILE A 86 -2.41 -12.17 1.25
C ILE A 86 -3.17 -13.12 2.18
N GLU A 87 -3.15 -14.43 1.87
CA GLU A 87 -3.73 -15.47 2.73
C GLU A 87 -2.78 -15.89 3.87
N GLY A 88 -1.60 -15.26 3.98
CA GLY A 88 -0.63 -15.50 5.04
C GLY A 88 0.00 -16.90 4.99
N ASP A 89 0.23 -17.47 6.17
CA ASP A 89 0.98 -18.72 6.33
C ASP A 89 0.28 -19.98 5.77
N ILE A 90 -0.97 -19.86 5.32
CA ILE A 90 -1.65 -20.98 4.62
C ILE A 90 -1.19 -21.11 3.16
N ARG A 91 -0.43 -20.17 2.67
CA ARG A 91 0.19 -20.19 1.34
C ARG A 91 1.71 -20.29 1.42
N PRO A 92 2.35 -20.84 0.39
CA PRO A 92 3.80 -20.80 0.28
C PRO A 92 4.31 -19.35 0.27
N LYS A 93 5.47 -19.12 0.84
CA LYS A 93 6.14 -17.81 0.73
C LYS A 93 6.36 -17.46 -0.74
N PRO A 94 6.24 -16.17 -1.10
CA PRO A 94 6.58 -15.70 -2.44
C PRO A 94 7.99 -16.12 -2.84
N ARG A 95 8.15 -16.50 -4.09
CA ARG A 95 9.47 -16.89 -4.65
C ARG A 95 10.41 -15.70 -4.78
N LEU A 96 9.86 -14.54 -5.15
CA LEU A 96 10.58 -13.29 -5.35
C LEU A 96 10.38 -12.39 -4.14
N LYS A 97 11.35 -11.54 -3.88
CA LYS A 97 11.33 -10.66 -2.73
C LYS A 97 10.78 -9.30 -3.12
N THR A 98 9.83 -8.84 -2.36
CA THR A 98 9.33 -7.47 -2.40
C THR A 98 9.38 -6.89 -1.00
N ARG A 99 9.77 -5.64 -0.87
CA ARG A 99 9.81 -4.89 0.38
C ARG A 99 9.61 -3.41 0.10
N THR A 100 9.18 -2.68 1.10
CA THR A 100 8.91 -1.25 0.95
C THR A 100 9.50 -0.43 2.11
N LYS A 101 9.66 0.85 1.87
CA LYS A 101 10.00 1.87 2.86
C LYS A 101 8.99 3.00 2.76
N MET A 102 8.76 3.69 3.87
CA MET A 102 7.90 4.85 3.88
C MET A 102 8.56 5.98 4.68
N ILE A 103 8.49 7.19 4.15
CA ILE A 103 8.93 8.42 4.80
C ILE A 103 7.93 9.53 4.52
N TRP A 104 8.09 10.67 5.13
CA TRP A 104 7.21 11.81 4.92
C TRP A 104 7.91 13.13 5.10
N ASP A 105 7.36 14.19 4.51
CA ASP A 105 7.72 15.58 4.79
C ASP A 105 6.45 16.45 4.99
N ASP A 106 6.60 17.77 4.93
CA ASP A 106 5.47 18.68 5.13
C ASP A 106 4.49 18.69 3.93
N HIS A 107 4.87 18.10 2.81
CA HIS A 107 4.11 18.15 1.55
C HIS A 107 3.62 16.78 1.11
N TYR A 108 4.42 15.73 1.33
CA TYR A 108 4.18 14.41 0.76
C TYR A 108 4.37 13.28 1.78
N PHE A 109 3.60 12.25 1.59
CA PHE A 109 3.88 10.91 2.07
C PHE A 109 4.52 10.12 0.93
N TYR A 110 5.68 9.53 1.18
CA TYR A 110 6.45 8.81 0.18
C TYR A 110 6.47 7.33 0.48
N ILE A 111 6.33 6.54 -0.58
CA ILE A 111 6.52 5.10 -0.57
C ILE A 111 7.61 4.76 -1.57
N ALA A 112 8.57 3.94 -1.16
CA ALA A 112 9.55 3.33 -2.04
C ALA A 112 9.44 1.81 -1.96
N ALA A 113 9.58 1.14 -3.07
CA ALA A 113 9.59 -0.32 -3.12
C ALA A 113 10.77 -0.85 -3.92
N ASP A 114 11.21 -2.05 -3.54
CA ASP A 114 12.29 -2.82 -4.16
C ASP A 114 11.74 -4.22 -4.45
N LEU A 115 11.72 -4.58 -5.73
CA LEU A 115 11.09 -5.79 -6.26
C LEU A 115 12.12 -6.63 -7.02
N GLU A 116 12.42 -7.80 -6.50
CA GLU A 116 13.23 -8.80 -7.19
C GLU A 116 12.42 -9.40 -8.34
N GLU A 117 12.91 -9.29 -9.57
CA GLU A 117 12.25 -9.85 -10.74
C GLU A 117 13.29 -10.25 -11.80
N PRO A 118 13.70 -11.53 -11.87
CA PRO A 118 14.77 -11.97 -12.76
C PRO A 118 14.38 -12.02 -14.25
N HIS A 119 13.12 -11.81 -14.56
CA HIS A 119 12.59 -11.67 -15.92
C HIS A 119 11.52 -10.61 -15.92
N LEU A 120 11.93 -9.37 -16.11
CA LEU A 120 11.06 -8.20 -16.15
C LEU A 120 10.07 -8.28 -17.31
N TRP A 121 8.80 -8.23 -16.99
CA TRP A 121 7.75 -8.31 -17.97
C TRP A 121 6.66 -7.28 -17.72
N ALA A 122 6.39 -6.45 -18.74
CA ALA A 122 5.27 -5.53 -18.76
C ALA A 122 4.74 -5.36 -20.18
N SER A 123 3.44 -5.17 -20.34
CA SER A 123 2.78 -5.03 -21.63
C SER A 123 1.87 -3.81 -21.72
N ILE A 124 1.35 -3.32 -20.61
CA ILE A 124 0.33 -2.27 -20.55
C ILE A 124 1.03 -0.91 -20.46
N ARG A 125 0.65 0.00 -21.37
CA ARG A 125 1.21 1.35 -21.49
C ARG A 125 0.17 2.46 -21.39
N ASP A 126 -1.09 2.11 -21.46
CA ASP A 126 -2.18 3.09 -21.38
C ASP A 126 -2.53 3.32 -19.90
N ARG A 127 -2.51 4.58 -19.46
CA ARG A 127 -2.99 4.97 -18.13
C ARG A 127 -4.44 4.52 -17.95
N ASP A 128 -4.81 4.19 -16.72
CA ASP A 128 -6.15 3.74 -16.33
C ASP A 128 -6.61 2.43 -17.03
N ALA A 129 -5.66 1.70 -17.58
CA ALA A 129 -5.89 0.33 -18.00
C ALA A 129 -5.78 -0.64 -16.81
N VAL A 130 -6.21 -1.87 -16.99
CA VAL A 130 -6.20 -2.89 -15.94
C VAL A 130 -4.78 -3.40 -15.73
N ILE A 131 -4.03 -2.71 -14.85
CA ILE A 131 -2.58 -2.89 -14.64
C ILE A 131 -2.25 -4.23 -13.99
N TYR A 132 -3.06 -4.76 -13.07
CA TYR A 132 -2.83 -6.06 -12.42
C TYR A 132 -2.73 -7.26 -13.39
N ARG A 133 -2.88 -7.05 -14.71
CA ARG A 133 -2.61 -8.08 -15.73
C ARG A 133 -1.13 -8.20 -16.07
N ASP A 134 -0.35 -7.18 -15.78
CA ASP A 134 1.10 -7.23 -15.73
C ASP A 134 1.57 -7.59 -14.31
N ASN A 135 2.87 -7.71 -14.11
CA ASN A 135 3.45 -7.63 -12.79
C ASN A 135 3.45 -6.17 -12.35
N ASP A 136 2.90 -5.90 -11.19
CA ASP A 136 2.68 -4.55 -10.71
C ASP A 136 2.94 -4.41 -9.20
N PHE A 137 2.94 -3.19 -8.75
CA PHE A 137 2.96 -2.82 -7.34
C PHE A 137 1.69 -2.05 -7.02
N GLU A 138 0.95 -2.54 -6.03
CA GLU A 138 -0.32 -1.95 -5.61
C GLU A 138 -0.20 -1.29 -4.23
N VAL A 139 -0.89 -0.18 -4.05
CA VAL A 139 -1.03 0.54 -2.78
C VAL A 139 -2.48 0.84 -2.52
N PHE A 140 -2.97 0.39 -1.36
CA PHE A 140 -4.28 0.77 -0.86
C PHE A 140 -4.09 1.76 0.29
N ILE A 141 -4.72 2.93 0.20
CA ILE A 141 -4.67 3.96 1.23
C ILE A 141 -6.08 4.29 1.70
N ASP A 142 -6.32 4.03 2.97
CA ASP A 142 -7.54 4.39 3.67
C ASP A 142 -7.18 5.49 4.69
N PRO A 143 -7.43 6.77 4.36
CA PRO A 143 -6.91 7.88 5.15
C PRO A 143 -7.46 7.98 6.57
N ASP A 144 -8.72 7.62 6.79
CA ASP A 144 -9.37 7.67 8.09
C ASP A 144 -9.58 6.29 8.74
N GLY A 145 -9.32 5.22 7.98
CA GLY A 145 -9.33 3.85 8.47
C GLY A 145 -10.73 3.25 8.65
N ASP A 146 -11.74 3.77 7.95
CA ASP A 146 -13.14 3.34 8.06
C ASP A 146 -13.57 2.34 6.96
N THR A 147 -12.66 2.00 6.03
CA THR A 147 -12.89 1.10 4.89
C THR A 147 -13.83 1.63 3.81
N HIS A 148 -14.06 2.94 3.79
CA HIS A 148 -14.84 3.64 2.77
C HIS A 148 -14.03 4.76 2.14
N LEU A 149 -14.36 5.13 0.91
CA LEU A 149 -13.70 6.21 0.16
C LEU A 149 -12.16 6.10 0.16
N TYR A 150 -11.63 4.89 0.15
CA TYR A 150 -10.19 4.64 0.10
C TYR A 150 -9.68 4.57 -1.34
N TYR A 151 -8.36 4.70 -1.48
CA TYR A 151 -7.68 4.75 -2.78
C TYR A 151 -6.97 3.44 -3.06
N GLU A 152 -6.99 3.04 -4.32
CA GLU A 152 -6.14 2.00 -4.88
C GLU A 152 -5.28 2.63 -5.96
N PHE A 153 -4.01 2.33 -5.93
CA PHE A 153 -3.04 2.78 -6.92
C PHE A 153 -2.21 1.59 -7.37
N GLU A 154 -2.11 1.41 -8.66
CA GLU A 154 -1.32 0.35 -9.30
C GLU A 154 -0.29 0.97 -10.25
N ILE A 155 0.91 0.36 -10.33
CA ILE A 155 1.97 0.77 -11.24
C ILE A 155 2.77 -0.45 -11.68
N ASN A 156 3.02 -0.58 -12.99
CA ASN A 156 3.85 -1.64 -13.55
C ASN A 156 5.31 -1.19 -13.79
N ALA A 157 6.16 -2.09 -14.25
CA ALA A 157 7.57 -1.80 -14.51
C ALA A 157 7.82 -0.77 -15.64
N PHE A 158 6.83 -0.44 -16.47
CA PHE A 158 6.90 0.69 -17.40
C PHE A 158 6.64 2.03 -16.74
N GLY A 159 6.17 2.06 -15.49
CA GLY A 159 5.66 3.27 -14.85
C GLY A 159 4.26 3.65 -15.36
N THR A 160 3.50 2.69 -15.91
CA THR A 160 2.10 2.91 -16.26
C THR A 160 1.26 2.82 -15.01
N GLU A 161 0.42 3.80 -14.80
CA GLU A 161 -0.35 4.02 -13.58
C GLU A 161 -1.84 3.72 -13.78
N TRP A 162 -2.45 3.26 -12.72
CA TRP A 162 -3.91 3.16 -12.58
C TRP A 162 -4.30 3.54 -11.17
N ASP A 163 -5.16 4.54 -11.02
CA ASP A 163 -5.65 5.02 -9.75
C ASP A 163 -7.17 4.98 -9.67
N LEU A 164 -7.68 4.52 -8.55
CA LEU A 164 -9.08 4.24 -8.31
C LEU A 164 -9.54 4.82 -6.99
N LEU A 165 -10.78 5.30 -6.94
CA LEU A 165 -11.49 5.57 -5.70
C LEU A 165 -12.50 4.45 -5.44
N LEU A 166 -12.41 3.83 -4.26
CA LEU A 166 -13.31 2.78 -3.82
C LEU A 166 -14.26 3.31 -2.75
N PRO A 167 -15.55 3.51 -3.07
CA PRO A 167 -16.53 3.95 -2.08
C PRO A 167 -16.73 2.97 -0.93
N ARG A 168 -16.44 1.69 -1.14
CA ARG A 168 -16.48 0.59 -0.16
C ARG A 168 -15.69 -0.61 -0.69
N THR A 169 -15.45 -1.58 0.17
CA THR A 169 -14.64 -2.74 -0.17
C THR A 169 -15.25 -3.58 -1.32
N TYR A 170 -14.39 -4.18 -2.12
CA TYR A 170 -14.81 -5.13 -3.18
C TYR A 170 -15.67 -6.26 -2.63
N ARG A 171 -15.33 -6.76 -1.43
CA ARG A 171 -16.08 -7.82 -0.73
C ARG A 171 -17.54 -7.43 -0.49
N ASP A 172 -17.81 -6.15 -0.26
CA ASP A 172 -19.16 -5.62 0.00
C ASP A 172 -19.84 -5.15 -1.29
N GLY A 173 -19.34 -5.60 -2.45
CA GLY A 173 -19.85 -5.25 -3.76
C GLY A 173 -19.56 -3.81 -4.16
N GLY A 174 -18.49 -3.23 -3.63
CA GLY A 174 -18.00 -1.92 -4.04
C GLY A 174 -17.60 -1.92 -5.51
N LEU A 175 -18.03 -0.89 -6.23
CA LEU A 175 -17.55 -0.57 -7.56
C LEU A 175 -16.48 0.50 -7.42
N PHE A 176 -15.41 0.39 -8.18
CA PHE A 176 -14.39 1.42 -8.25
C PHE A 176 -14.81 2.56 -9.18
N ILE A 177 -14.31 3.76 -8.92
CA ILE A 177 -14.49 4.94 -9.75
C ILE A 177 -13.17 5.17 -10.50
N ASN A 178 -13.17 4.76 -11.77
CA ASN A 178 -11.99 4.85 -12.66
C ASN A 178 -11.72 6.28 -13.17
N ALA A 179 -12.71 7.15 -13.12
CA ALA A 179 -12.57 8.53 -13.57
C ALA A 179 -11.99 9.48 -12.51
N TRP A 180 -11.66 8.94 -11.35
CA TRP A 180 -11.03 9.68 -10.28
C TRP A 180 -9.50 9.60 -10.43
N ASN A 181 -8.81 10.68 -10.12
CA ASN A 181 -7.35 10.70 -10.17
C ASN A 181 -6.78 11.24 -8.87
N ILE A 182 -5.65 10.69 -8.46
CA ILE A 182 -4.88 11.19 -7.32
C ILE A 182 -4.19 12.50 -7.73
N GLU A 183 -4.62 13.63 -7.14
CA GLU A 183 -4.04 14.93 -7.44
C GLU A 183 -2.59 15.04 -6.95
N ASP A 184 -1.74 15.71 -7.74
CA ASP A 184 -0.33 15.95 -7.43
C ASP A 184 0.48 14.67 -7.12
N LEU A 185 0.03 13.51 -7.59
CA LEU A 185 0.79 12.26 -7.51
C LEU A 185 2.08 12.38 -8.32
N LYS A 186 3.17 11.89 -7.74
CA LYS A 186 4.44 11.74 -8.46
C LYS A 186 4.92 10.31 -8.33
N THR A 187 5.37 9.75 -9.43
CA THR A 187 5.90 8.39 -9.47
C THR A 187 7.14 8.32 -10.34
N ALA A 188 8.01 7.41 -10.04
CA ALA A 188 9.09 7.01 -10.92
C ALA A 188 9.44 5.54 -10.72
N VAL A 189 9.82 4.88 -11.79
CA VAL A 189 10.28 3.51 -11.82
C VAL A 189 11.70 3.46 -12.34
N LYS A 190 12.55 2.70 -11.66
CA LYS A 190 13.89 2.35 -12.13
C LYS A 190 13.97 0.84 -12.37
N VAL A 191 14.24 0.47 -13.60
CA VAL A 191 14.47 -0.92 -14.00
C VAL A 191 15.96 -1.25 -13.94
N TRP A 192 16.29 -2.41 -13.38
CA TRP A 192 17.63 -2.96 -13.28
C TRP A 192 17.69 -4.22 -14.14
N GLY A 193 17.65 -4.03 -15.46
CA GLY A 193 17.57 -5.06 -16.48
C GLY A 193 16.90 -4.58 -17.75
N THR A 194 16.30 -5.50 -18.50
CA THR A 194 15.68 -5.25 -19.79
C THR A 194 14.24 -5.80 -19.81
N ILE A 195 13.24 -4.90 -19.87
CA ILE A 195 11.85 -5.34 -19.91
C ILE A 195 11.56 -6.11 -21.19
N ASN A 196 10.89 -7.27 -21.08
CA ASN A 196 10.46 -8.14 -22.17
C ASN A 196 11.59 -8.79 -22.98
N ASP A 197 12.79 -8.92 -22.42
CA ASP A 197 13.87 -9.72 -23.02
C ASP A 197 14.06 -11.03 -22.25
N PRO A 198 13.60 -12.18 -22.75
CA PRO A 198 13.77 -13.45 -22.07
C PRO A 198 15.18 -14.03 -22.17
N SER A 199 16.10 -13.37 -22.87
CA SER A 199 17.46 -13.89 -23.13
C SER A 199 18.46 -13.48 -22.06
N ASP A 200 18.13 -12.53 -21.20
CA ASP A 200 18.95 -12.06 -20.10
C ASP A 200 18.36 -12.39 -18.72
N PHE A 201 19.08 -12.01 -17.68
CA PHE A 201 18.63 -12.09 -16.29
C PHE A 201 18.65 -10.68 -15.69
N ASP A 202 17.50 -10.27 -15.18
CA ASP A 202 17.32 -8.98 -14.56
C ASP A 202 17.57 -9.07 -13.04
N GLU A 203 17.87 -7.93 -12.42
CA GLU A 203 17.90 -7.82 -10.96
C GLU A 203 16.50 -7.56 -10.40
N GLY A 204 15.72 -6.77 -11.12
CA GLY A 204 14.37 -6.35 -10.73
C GLY A 204 14.12 -4.88 -11.03
N TRP A 205 13.25 -4.28 -10.25
CA TRP A 205 12.89 -2.87 -10.39
C TRP A 205 12.62 -2.24 -9.04
N SER A 206 12.81 -0.94 -8.98
CA SER A 206 12.46 -0.13 -7.83
C SER A 206 11.54 0.99 -8.26
N LEU A 207 10.80 1.53 -7.31
CA LEU A 207 9.88 2.63 -7.56
C LEU A 207 9.84 3.59 -6.38
N GLU A 208 9.43 4.81 -6.68
CA GLU A 208 9.07 5.82 -5.70
C GLU A 208 7.70 6.40 -6.04
N ILE A 209 6.90 6.62 -5.01
CA ILE A 209 5.58 7.23 -5.10
C ILE A 209 5.51 8.35 -4.07
N ALA A 210 5.04 9.53 -4.46
CA ALA A 210 4.80 10.66 -3.56
C ALA A 210 3.32 11.07 -3.60
N PHE A 211 2.61 10.80 -2.51
CA PHE A 211 1.23 11.21 -2.30
C PHE A 211 1.19 12.57 -1.59
N HIS A 212 0.61 13.56 -2.23
CA HIS A 212 0.47 14.86 -1.61
C HIS A 212 -0.54 14.80 -0.45
N TRP A 213 -0.21 15.41 0.71
CA TRP A 213 -1.06 15.36 1.90
C TRP A 213 -2.50 15.84 1.68
N LYS A 214 -2.73 16.74 0.72
CA LYS A 214 -4.09 17.20 0.39
C LYS A 214 -5.03 16.07 -0.03
N VAL A 215 -4.49 15.06 -0.71
CA VAL A 215 -5.29 13.90 -1.16
C VAL A 215 -5.68 13.01 0.01
N LEU A 216 -4.84 12.98 1.04
CA LEU A 216 -5.03 12.15 2.23
C LEU A 216 -5.80 12.88 3.36
N GLN A 217 -6.22 14.12 3.12
CA GLN A 217 -7.05 14.91 4.05
C GLN A 217 -8.49 14.88 3.55
N GLN A 218 -9.28 13.94 4.02
CA GLN A 218 -10.73 13.88 3.79
C GLN A 218 -11.50 14.40 5.00
#